data_1948dd3404cb89a3597e9b4ba6ba5573
#
_entry.id   1948dd3404cb89a3597e9b4ba6ba5573
#
_cell.length_a   1.000
_cell.length_b   1.000
_cell.length_c   1.000
_cell.angle_alpha   90.00
_cell.angle_beta   90.00
_cell.angle_gamma   90.00
#
_symmetry.space_group_name_H-M   'P 1'
#
loop_
_entity.id
_entity.type
_entity.pdbx_description
1 polymer ?
#
loop_
_entity_poly.entity_id
_entity_poly.type
_entity_poly.pdbx_seq_one_letter_code
_entity_poly.pdbx_strand_id
1 'polypeptide(L)'
;NDEKSDPKRHTVPGSTFDENLKRFVNETRAKGGIPVLFNSIVRRNFGTADGNAVAQAICQDDIQKGVNPDAKREASEQPAVAEGDKLIDTHGAYLDSPRNVAKELGVAFVDMNKITHDLVEGMGPVDSKKLFMWVPANQVAAIPKGREDNTHLNVHGGRIVAGLAMDAIAKEVPELAKYVRHYDFVVAQDGSGDFFTVQEAIDAVPDFRKNIRTTILVRKGVYKEKIVVPESKINISLIGQEGAILSYDDYAQKKNCFGGEKGTSGSSSCYIYAPDFYAENITFENSSGPIGQAVACFVSADRAFFKNCRFLGFQDTLYTYGKGCRQYYEDCYIEGTVDFIFGWSTAVFNRCHIHSKGGGYVTAPSCLLYTSPSPRD
;
A
#
# COMPACT_ATOMS: atom_id res chain seq x y z
N ASN A 1 -30.64 1.46 -7.46
CA ASN A 1 -30.36 1.67 -8.83
C ASN A 1 -31.28 2.73 -9.41
N ASP A 2 -30.74 3.92 -9.72
CA ASP A 2 -31.46 5.17 -9.81
C ASP A 2 -31.62 5.64 -11.25
N GLU A 3 -32.06 4.75 -12.12
CA GLU A 3 -32.38 5.10 -13.50
C GLU A 3 -33.70 5.85 -13.53
N LYS A 4 -33.62 7.17 -13.48
CA LYS A 4 -34.78 8.09 -13.37
C LYS A 4 -35.78 7.98 -14.52
N SER A 5 -35.35 7.46 -15.66
CA SER A 5 -36.17 7.20 -16.83
C SER A 5 -37.04 5.93 -16.73
N ASP A 6 -36.71 5.02 -15.79
CA ASP A 6 -37.43 3.76 -15.58
C ASP A 6 -38.08 3.74 -14.19
N PRO A 7 -39.41 3.88 -14.09
CA PRO A 7 -40.11 3.88 -12.80
C PRO A 7 -39.90 2.61 -11.96
N LYS A 8 -39.52 1.47 -12.59
CA LYS A 8 -39.24 0.22 -11.88
C LYS A 8 -37.84 0.17 -11.28
N ARG A 9 -36.95 1.04 -11.73
CA ARG A 9 -35.56 1.12 -11.31
C ARG A 9 -35.21 2.43 -10.61
N HIS A 10 -36.18 3.31 -10.48
CA HIS A 10 -36.05 4.61 -9.82
C HIS A 10 -36.57 4.57 -8.39
N THR A 11 -35.81 5.13 -7.47
CA THR A 11 -36.21 5.36 -6.08
C THR A 11 -36.03 6.84 -5.72
N VAL A 12 -36.81 7.34 -4.79
CA VAL A 12 -36.83 8.77 -4.40
C VAL A 12 -36.38 8.90 -2.96
N PRO A 13 -35.31 9.69 -2.67
CA PRO A 13 -34.90 10.01 -1.29
C PRO A 13 -36.05 10.63 -0.50
N GLY A 14 -36.17 10.28 0.78
CA GLY A 14 -37.27 10.71 1.64
C GLY A 14 -38.57 9.93 1.44
N SER A 15 -38.60 8.95 0.50
CA SER A 15 -39.77 8.07 0.29
C SER A 15 -39.33 6.66 -0.08
N THR A 16 -39.51 6.24 -1.32
CA THR A 16 -39.24 4.84 -1.76
C THR A 16 -37.81 4.36 -1.55
N PHE A 17 -36.80 5.26 -1.60
CA PHE A 17 -35.44 4.91 -1.28
C PHE A 17 -35.26 4.59 0.21
N ASP A 18 -35.82 5.45 1.07
CA ASP A 18 -35.75 5.27 2.52
C ASP A 18 -36.56 4.05 2.99
N GLU A 19 -37.75 3.81 2.38
CA GLU A 19 -38.56 2.61 2.65
C GLU A 19 -37.79 1.32 2.31
N ASN A 20 -37.08 1.29 1.17
CA ASN A 20 -36.24 0.15 0.79
C ASN A 20 -35.09 -0.06 1.78
N LEU A 21 -34.42 1.02 2.22
CA LEU A 21 -33.37 0.92 3.23
C LEU A 21 -33.91 0.38 4.56
N LYS A 22 -35.07 0.87 5.02
CA LYS A 22 -35.75 0.37 6.23
C LYS A 22 -36.08 -1.13 6.10
N ARG A 23 -36.57 -1.50 4.93
CA ARG A 23 -36.85 -2.91 4.63
C ARG A 23 -35.61 -3.79 4.70
N PHE A 24 -34.49 -3.38 4.08
CA PHE A 24 -33.24 -4.13 4.16
C PHE A 24 -32.73 -4.25 5.60
N VAL A 25 -32.81 -3.20 6.41
CA VAL A 25 -32.44 -3.25 7.83
C VAL A 25 -33.29 -4.25 8.59
N ASN A 26 -34.61 -4.19 8.42
CA ASN A 26 -35.54 -5.08 9.13
C ASN A 26 -35.41 -6.55 8.71
N GLU A 27 -35.25 -6.82 7.41
CA GLU A 27 -35.04 -8.19 6.90
C GLU A 27 -33.70 -8.76 7.37
N THR A 28 -32.65 -7.94 7.46
CA THR A 28 -31.36 -8.35 8.01
C THR A 28 -31.45 -8.73 9.48
N ARG A 29 -32.12 -7.90 10.29
CA ARG A 29 -32.35 -8.16 11.72
C ARG A 29 -33.21 -9.40 11.94
N ALA A 30 -34.24 -9.58 11.14
CA ALA A 30 -35.11 -10.77 11.22
C ALA A 30 -34.35 -12.08 10.99
N LYS A 31 -33.21 -12.04 10.29
CA LYS A 31 -32.32 -13.18 10.06
C LYS A 31 -31.12 -13.24 11.03
N GLY A 32 -31.13 -12.43 12.09
CA GLY A 32 -30.06 -12.39 13.10
C GLY A 32 -28.80 -11.63 12.64
N GLY A 33 -28.85 -10.92 11.51
CA GLY A 33 -27.74 -10.11 11.03
C GLY A 33 -27.67 -8.74 11.70
N ILE A 34 -26.49 -8.14 11.69
CA ILE A 34 -26.24 -6.76 12.15
C ILE A 34 -26.14 -5.86 10.91
N PRO A 35 -27.15 -5.02 10.64
CA PRO A 35 -27.10 -4.12 9.49
C PRO A 35 -26.18 -2.93 9.76
N VAL A 36 -25.41 -2.56 8.73
CA VAL A 36 -24.61 -1.33 8.68
C VAL A 36 -24.96 -0.61 7.39
N LEU A 37 -25.35 0.65 7.49
CA LEU A 37 -25.69 1.45 6.32
C LEU A 37 -24.50 2.32 5.87
N PHE A 38 -24.41 2.50 4.56
CA PHE A 38 -23.41 3.32 3.90
C PHE A 38 -24.10 4.29 2.96
N ASN A 39 -23.52 5.48 2.78
CA ASN A 39 -23.84 6.33 1.63
C ASN A 39 -22.85 6.08 0.49
N SER A 40 -23.09 6.72 -0.65
CA SER A 40 -22.27 6.55 -1.85
C SER A 40 -20.90 7.19 -1.71
N ILE A 41 -19.87 6.55 -2.29
CA ILE A 41 -18.56 7.18 -2.47
C ILE A 41 -18.67 8.40 -3.37
N VAL A 42 -17.75 9.37 -3.22
CA VAL A 42 -17.74 10.57 -4.06
C VAL A 42 -17.40 10.22 -5.52
N ARG A 43 -17.97 10.97 -6.46
CA ARG A 43 -17.51 11.00 -7.85
C ARG A 43 -16.41 12.05 -7.99
N ARG A 44 -15.44 11.78 -8.86
CA ARG A 44 -14.30 12.69 -9.09
C ARG A 44 -14.70 13.84 -10.02
N ASN A 45 -15.57 14.72 -9.56
CA ASN A 45 -15.99 15.90 -10.29
C ASN A 45 -15.40 17.16 -9.64
N PHE A 46 -14.36 17.72 -10.26
CA PHE A 46 -13.78 18.98 -9.84
C PHE A 46 -14.35 20.13 -10.66
N GLY A 47 -14.53 21.28 -10.05
CA GLY A 47 -14.97 22.48 -10.72
C GLY A 47 -14.90 23.71 -9.82
N THR A 48 -15.13 24.89 -10.40
CA THR A 48 -15.16 26.15 -9.68
C THR A 48 -16.36 26.24 -8.71
N ALA A 49 -16.31 27.13 -7.73
CA ALA A 49 -17.41 27.34 -6.78
C ALA A 49 -18.74 27.69 -7.48
N ASP A 50 -18.68 28.41 -8.60
CA ASP A 50 -19.87 28.74 -9.40
C ASP A 50 -20.42 27.51 -10.14
N GLY A 51 -19.53 26.61 -10.57
CA GLY A 51 -19.90 25.30 -11.12
C GLY A 51 -20.59 24.39 -10.11
N ASN A 52 -20.30 24.52 -8.81
CA ASN A 52 -20.99 23.83 -7.73
C ASN A 52 -22.47 24.20 -7.64
N ALA A 53 -22.78 25.50 -7.68
CA ALA A 53 -24.16 25.97 -7.61
C ALA A 53 -24.97 25.52 -8.84
N VAL A 54 -24.34 25.55 -10.02
CA VAL A 54 -24.99 25.10 -11.27
C VAL A 54 -25.16 23.56 -11.26
N ALA A 55 -24.18 22.79 -10.78
CA ALA A 55 -24.30 21.35 -10.71
C ALA A 55 -25.32 20.86 -9.68
N GLN A 56 -25.43 21.52 -8.54
CA GLN A 56 -26.49 21.26 -7.54
C GLN A 56 -27.89 21.65 -8.07
N ALA A 57 -28.01 22.81 -8.72
CA ALA A 57 -29.26 23.25 -9.33
C ALA A 57 -29.71 22.31 -10.45
N ILE A 58 -28.79 21.87 -11.33
CA ILE A 58 -29.08 20.90 -12.38
C ILE A 58 -29.50 19.55 -11.79
N CYS A 59 -28.84 19.10 -10.72
CA CYS A 59 -29.19 17.83 -10.07
C CYS A 59 -30.59 17.87 -9.44
N GLN A 60 -30.96 18.96 -8.81
CA GLN A 60 -32.32 19.15 -8.25
C GLN A 60 -33.37 19.28 -9.33
N ASP A 61 -33.12 20.05 -10.37
CA ASP A 61 -34.03 20.27 -11.49
C ASP A 61 -34.24 18.99 -12.34
N ASP A 62 -33.14 18.22 -12.54
CA ASP A 62 -33.20 16.93 -13.24
C ASP A 62 -33.91 15.85 -12.42
N ILE A 63 -33.81 15.90 -11.09
CA ILE A 63 -34.58 15.04 -10.17
C ILE A 63 -36.08 15.31 -10.34
N GLN A 64 -36.49 16.58 -10.43
CA GLN A 64 -37.89 16.97 -10.63
C GLN A 64 -38.42 16.62 -12.03
N LYS A 65 -37.56 16.65 -13.05
CA LYS A 65 -37.89 16.40 -14.46
C LYS A 65 -37.71 14.96 -14.94
N GLY A 66 -37.20 14.06 -14.08
CA GLY A 66 -36.94 12.65 -14.44
C GLY A 66 -35.83 12.44 -15.48
N VAL A 67 -34.97 13.40 -15.67
CA VAL A 67 -33.83 13.32 -16.60
C VAL A 67 -32.60 12.70 -15.90
N ASN A 68 -31.96 11.73 -16.53
CA ASN A 68 -30.69 11.18 -16.02
C ASN A 68 -29.54 12.19 -16.22
N PRO A 69 -29.02 12.84 -15.16
CA PRO A 69 -27.94 13.79 -15.30
C PRO A 69 -26.64 13.17 -15.82
N ASP A 70 -26.45 11.86 -15.64
CA ASP A 70 -25.25 11.15 -16.07
C ASP A 70 -25.21 10.95 -17.59
N ALA A 71 -26.36 10.70 -18.24
CA ALA A 71 -26.44 10.49 -19.69
C ALA A 71 -26.05 11.71 -20.53
N LYS A 72 -26.23 12.93 -19.97
CA LYS A 72 -25.82 14.17 -20.65
C LYS A 72 -24.37 14.55 -20.40
N ARG A 73 -23.76 14.06 -19.30
CA ARG A 73 -22.35 14.36 -18.96
C ARG A 73 -21.34 13.47 -19.67
N GLU A 74 -21.71 12.25 -20.07
CA GLU A 74 -20.84 11.39 -20.89
C GLU A 74 -20.57 11.98 -22.29
N ALA A 75 -21.42 12.91 -22.74
CA ALA A 75 -21.32 13.54 -24.06
C ALA A 75 -20.82 15.00 -24.05
N SER A 76 -20.66 15.65 -22.90
CA SER A 76 -20.12 17.00 -22.80
C SER A 76 -18.64 16.99 -22.50
N GLU A 77 -17.84 17.73 -23.27
CA GLU A 77 -16.46 18.06 -22.93
C GLU A 77 -16.43 18.58 -21.47
N GLN A 78 -15.82 17.80 -20.60
CA GLN A 78 -15.58 18.27 -19.22
C GLN A 78 -14.67 19.49 -19.31
N PRO A 79 -14.99 20.63 -18.68
CA PRO A 79 -14.08 21.77 -18.67
C PRO A 79 -12.73 21.35 -18.13
N ALA A 80 -11.66 21.86 -18.73
CA ALA A 80 -10.31 21.61 -18.28
C ALA A 80 -10.23 21.95 -16.78
N VAL A 81 -9.82 20.97 -15.97
CA VAL A 81 -9.72 21.13 -14.52
C VAL A 81 -8.53 22.06 -14.24
N ALA A 82 -8.78 23.19 -13.56
CA ALA A 82 -7.77 24.15 -13.17
C ALA A 82 -7.22 23.87 -11.76
N GLU A 83 -6.03 24.36 -11.49
CA GLU A 83 -5.46 24.34 -10.15
C GLU A 83 -6.34 25.23 -9.23
N GLY A 84 -6.81 24.66 -8.09
CA GLY A 84 -7.71 25.36 -7.18
C GLY A 84 -9.19 24.97 -7.31
N ASP A 85 -9.56 24.17 -8.30
CA ASP A 85 -10.90 23.60 -8.40
C ASP A 85 -11.18 22.67 -7.22
N LYS A 86 -12.41 22.78 -6.68
CA LYS A 86 -12.88 21.94 -5.55
C LYS A 86 -13.69 20.76 -6.04
N LEU A 87 -13.69 19.72 -5.24
CA LEU A 87 -14.50 18.53 -5.49
C LEU A 87 -16.00 18.84 -5.28
N ILE A 88 -16.81 18.47 -6.26
CA ILE A 88 -18.27 18.73 -6.27
C ILE A 88 -19.00 17.43 -6.02
N ASP A 89 -19.85 17.39 -4.99
CA ASP A 89 -20.75 16.26 -4.79
C ASP A 89 -21.98 16.34 -5.71
N THR A 90 -22.29 15.23 -6.36
CA THR A 90 -23.37 15.13 -7.33
C THR A 90 -24.49 14.16 -6.92
N HIS A 91 -24.46 13.61 -5.68
CA HIS A 91 -25.42 12.62 -5.22
C HIS A 91 -26.67 13.26 -4.58
N GLY A 92 -26.57 14.51 -4.11
CA GLY A 92 -27.70 15.22 -3.49
C GLY A 92 -28.30 14.47 -2.30
N ALA A 93 -29.59 14.47 -2.17
CA ALA A 93 -30.33 13.90 -1.06
C ALA A 93 -30.15 12.38 -0.86
N TYR A 94 -29.61 11.66 -1.85
CA TYR A 94 -29.27 10.24 -1.70
C TYR A 94 -28.17 9.99 -0.64
N LEU A 95 -27.39 10.99 -0.28
CA LEU A 95 -26.37 10.87 0.77
C LEU A 95 -26.98 10.91 2.16
N ASP A 96 -28.06 11.66 2.32
CA ASP A 96 -28.69 11.88 3.62
C ASP A 96 -29.65 10.75 4.01
N SER A 97 -30.32 10.13 3.04
CA SER A 97 -31.27 9.05 3.29
C SER A 97 -30.68 7.89 4.11
N PRO A 98 -29.50 7.29 3.79
CA PRO A 98 -28.94 6.23 4.61
C PRO A 98 -28.60 6.67 6.02
N ARG A 99 -28.11 7.92 6.20
CA ARG A 99 -27.81 8.50 7.51
C ARG A 99 -29.07 8.67 8.35
N ASN A 100 -30.12 9.20 7.74
CA ASN A 100 -31.38 9.45 8.42
C ASN A 100 -32.06 8.13 8.83
N VAL A 101 -32.12 7.15 7.94
CA VAL A 101 -32.67 5.82 8.22
C VAL A 101 -31.85 5.10 9.29
N ALA A 102 -30.52 5.21 9.24
CA ALA A 102 -29.64 4.63 10.27
C ALA A 102 -29.94 5.21 11.65
N LYS A 103 -30.09 6.53 11.74
CA LYS A 103 -30.45 7.24 12.97
C LYS A 103 -31.84 6.83 13.47
N GLU A 104 -32.84 6.77 12.58
CA GLU A 104 -34.22 6.39 12.91
C GLU A 104 -34.31 4.96 13.45
N LEU A 105 -33.58 4.03 12.84
CA LEU A 105 -33.62 2.61 13.22
C LEU A 105 -32.54 2.19 14.22
N GLY A 106 -31.67 3.10 14.65
CA GLY A 106 -30.57 2.80 15.60
C GLY A 106 -29.61 1.74 15.05
N VAL A 107 -29.15 1.89 13.80
CA VAL A 107 -28.14 1.05 13.17
C VAL A 107 -26.87 1.86 12.92
N ALA A 108 -25.73 1.16 12.81
CA ALA A 108 -24.45 1.78 12.49
C ALA A 108 -24.49 2.40 11.09
N PHE A 109 -23.85 3.56 10.94
CA PHE A 109 -23.74 4.28 9.68
C PHE A 109 -22.30 4.67 9.40
N VAL A 110 -21.84 4.37 8.19
CA VAL A 110 -20.50 4.75 7.71
C VAL A 110 -20.65 5.79 6.61
N ASP A 111 -20.12 6.98 6.83
CA ASP A 111 -20.14 8.08 5.85
C ASP A 111 -19.03 7.92 4.81
N MET A 112 -19.27 7.03 3.85
CA MET A 112 -18.30 6.78 2.78
C MET A 112 -18.13 7.98 1.86
N ASN A 113 -19.16 8.81 1.71
CA ASN A 113 -19.05 10.03 0.92
C ASN A 113 -18.02 10.97 1.53
N LYS A 114 -18.14 11.28 2.82
CA LYS A 114 -17.19 12.16 3.50
C LYS A 114 -15.77 11.60 3.44
N ILE A 115 -15.58 10.31 3.75
CA ILE A 115 -14.28 9.65 3.75
C ILE A 115 -13.60 9.71 2.37
N THR A 116 -14.36 9.42 1.32
CA THR A 116 -13.81 9.43 -0.04
C THR A 116 -13.69 10.83 -0.61
N HIS A 117 -14.54 11.79 -0.16
CA HIS A 117 -14.39 13.19 -0.48
C HIS A 117 -13.07 13.73 0.05
N ASP A 118 -12.79 13.52 1.35
CA ASP A 118 -11.54 13.95 1.99
C ASP A 118 -10.30 13.36 1.28
N LEU A 119 -10.38 12.08 0.89
CA LEU A 119 -9.32 11.42 0.12
C LEU A 119 -9.10 12.08 -1.26
N VAL A 120 -10.15 12.20 -2.05
CA VAL A 120 -10.07 12.65 -3.45
C VAL A 120 -9.72 14.13 -3.52
N GLU A 121 -10.29 14.97 -2.64
CA GLU A 121 -9.97 16.39 -2.55
C GLU A 121 -8.54 16.59 -2.08
N GLY A 122 -8.06 15.83 -1.08
CA GLY A 122 -6.68 15.88 -0.60
C GLY A 122 -5.64 15.47 -1.65
N MET A 123 -5.98 14.56 -2.56
CA MET A 123 -5.15 14.20 -3.71
C MET A 123 -5.18 15.23 -4.83
N GLY A 124 -6.21 16.04 -4.90
CA GLY A 124 -6.42 17.02 -5.95
C GLY A 124 -6.80 16.44 -7.32
N PRO A 125 -7.04 17.31 -8.32
CA PRO A 125 -7.64 16.92 -9.60
C PRO A 125 -6.73 16.07 -10.49
N VAL A 126 -5.42 16.09 -10.29
CA VAL A 126 -4.47 15.33 -11.12
C VAL A 126 -4.22 13.95 -10.53
N ASP A 127 -3.80 13.88 -9.27
CA ASP A 127 -3.40 12.62 -8.65
C ASP A 127 -4.56 11.69 -8.35
N SER A 128 -5.75 12.23 -8.07
CA SER A 128 -6.95 11.41 -7.85
C SER A 128 -7.38 10.59 -9.06
N LYS A 129 -6.95 10.91 -10.29
CA LYS A 129 -7.16 10.07 -11.48
C LYS A 129 -6.64 8.65 -11.27
N LYS A 130 -5.58 8.47 -10.47
CA LYS A 130 -4.99 7.17 -10.14
C LYS A 130 -5.96 6.22 -9.42
N LEU A 131 -6.99 6.72 -8.79
CA LEU A 131 -8.02 5.92 -8.11
C LEU A 131 -9.15 5.46 -9.02
N PHE A 132 -9.38 6.15 -10.13
CA PHE A 132 -10.52 5.95 -11.01
C PHE A 132 -10.14 5.26 -12.33
N MET A 133 -11.13 4.89 -13.13
CA MET A 133 -10.95 4.18 -14.41
C MET A 133 -10.47 5.13 -15.52
N TRP A 134 -9.31 5.73 -15.31
CA TRP A 134 -8.60 6.53 -16.30
C TRP A 134 -7.58 5.65 -17.01
N VAL A 135 -7.85 5.32 -18.27
CA VAL A 135 -7.01 4.44 -19.10
C VAL A 135 -6.65 5.16 -20.39
N PRO A 136 -5.37 5.44 -20.66
CA PRO A 136 -4.94 6.01 -21.93
C PRO A 136 -5.29 5.13 -23.13
N ALA A 137 -5.47 5.76 -24.29
CA ALA A 137 -5.74 5.06 -25.54
C ALA A 137 -4.62 4.04 -25.87
N ASN A 138 -4.99 2.93 -26.45
CA ASN A 138 -4.10 1.85 -26.90
C ASN A 138 -3.35 1.09 -25.79
N GLN A 139 -3.70 1.28 -24.51
CA GLN A 139 -3.09 0.52 -23.42
C GLN A 139 -3.81 -0.81 -23.11
N VAL A 140 -5.11 -0.86 -23.30
CA VAL A 140 -5.94 -2.05 -23.03
C VAL A 140 -6.71 -2.44 -24.27
N ALA A 141 -6.51 -3.67 -24.76
CA ALA A 141 -7.13 -4.15 -26.00
C ALA A 141 -8.67 -4.06 -25.99
N ALA A 142 -9.31 -4.26 -24.82
CA ALA A 142 -10.77 -4.19 -24.70
C ALA A 142 -11.32 -2.76 -24.77
N ILE A 143 -10.48 -1.73 -24.56
CA ILE A 143 -10.84 -0.31 -24.61
C ILE A 143 -9.80 0.47 -25.41
N PRO A 144 -9.72 0.25 -26.74
CA PRO A 144 -8.63 0.81 -27.57
C PRO A 144 -8.66 2.35 -27.64
N LYS A 145 -9.81 2.98 -27.42
CA LYS A 145 -9.95 4.45 -27.37
C LYS A 145 -9.54 5.06 -26.03
N GLY A 146 -9.19 4.23 -25.05
CA GLY A 146 -9.01 4.66 -23.66
C GLY A 146 -10.34 4.88 -22.94
N ARG A 147 -10.27 5.34 -21.69
CA ARG A 147 -11.44 5.63 -20.84
C ARG A 147 -11.11 6.73 -19.86
N GLU A 148 -12.01 7.70 -19.74
CA GLU A 148 -11.94 8.79 -18.77
C GLU A 148 -13.19 8.73 -17.89
N ASP A 149 -13.12 7.93 -16.81
CA ASP A 149 -14.26 7.65 -15.95
C ASP A 149 -14.01 8.21 -14.55
N ASN A 150 -14.81 9.16 -14.15
CA ASN A 150 -14.75 9.82 -12.85
C ASN A 150 -15.67 9.19 -11.79
N THR A 151 -16.37 8.11 -12.15
CA THR A 151 -17.37 7.47 -11.28
C THR A 151 -16.87 6.12 -10.75
N HIS A 152 -16.26 5.31 -11.60
CA HIS A 152 -15.87 3.95 -11.25
C HIS A 152 -14.41 3.89 -10.82
N LEU A 153 -14.17 3.29 -9.67
CA LEU A 153 -12.82 3.03 -9.17
C LEU A 153 -12.13 1.93 -10.01
N ASN A 154 -10.83 2.11 -10.23
CA ASN A 154 -9.99 1.01 -10.68
C ASN A 154 -9.62 0.09 -9.50
N VAL A 155 -8.86 -0.99 -9.76
CA VAL A 155 -8.46 -1.95 -8.72
C VAL A 155 -7.66 -1.30 -7.59
N HIS A 156 -6.79 -0.34 -7.91
CA HIS A 156 -5.99 0.39 -6.92
C HIS A 156 -6.88 1.26 -6.03
N GLY A 157 -7.75 2.08 -6.64
CA GLY A 157 -8.69 2.92 -5.90
C GLY A 157 -9.67 2.10 -5.07
N GLY A 158 -10.18 1.01 -5.63
CA GLY A 158 -11.06 0.09 -4.91
C GLY A 158 -10.43 -0.48 -3.63
N ARG A 159 -9.13 -0.81 -3.66
CA ARG A 159 -8.41 -1.29 -2.47
C ARG A 159 -8.24 -0.21 -1.41
N ILE A 160 -7.86 1.00 -1.81
CA ILE A 160 -7.70 2.13 -0.89
C ILE A 160 -9.04 2.43 -0.21
N VAL A 161 -10.11 2.56 -1.00
CA VAL A 161 -11.44 2.86 -0.48
C VAL A 161 -11.98 1.73 0.40
N ALA A 162 -11.72 0.45 0.05
CA ALA A 162 -12.08 -0.68 0.89
C ALA A 162 -11.34 -0.66 2.24
N GLY A 163 -10.06 -0.31 2.26
CA GLY A 163 -9.29 -0.13 3.51
C GLY A 163 -9.91 0.93 4.40
N LEU A 164 -10.21 2.10 3.86
CA LEU A 164 -10.88 3.18 4.59
C LEU A 164 -12.27 2.77 5.10
N ALA A 165 -13.02 2.01 4.30
CA ALA A 165 -14.32 1.48 4.72
C ALA A 165 -14.19 0.49 5.89
N MET A 166 -13.19 -0.38 5.86
CA MET A 166 -12.90 -1.33 6.93
C MET A 166 -12.56 -0.62 8.24
N ASP A 167 -11.71 0.42 8.18
CA ASP A 167 -11.35 1.23 9.35
C ASP A 167 -12.57 1.94 9.94
N ALA A 168 -13.41 2.50 9.08
CA ALA A 168 -14.65 3.15 9.51
C ALA A 168 -15.65 2.14 10.12
N ILE A 169 -15.80 0.95 9.52
CA ILE A 169 -16.63 -0.13 10.08
C ILE A 169 -16.11 -0.54 11.46
N ALA A 170 -14.81 -0.73 11.62
CA ALA A 170 -14.21 -1.11 12.91
C ALA A 170 -14.50 -0.08 14.01
N LYS A 171 -14.58 1.20 13.62
CA LYS A 171 -14.91 2.29 14.55
C LYS A 171 -16.40 2.34 14.90
N GLU A 172 -17.28 2.19 13.90
CA GLU A 172 -18.74 2.28 14.09
C GLU A 172 -19.35 0.97 14.63
N VAL A 173 -18.68 -0.17 14.45
CA VAL A 173 -19.09 -1.49 14.92
C VAL A 173 -17.90 -2.16 15.61
N PRO A 174 -17.64 -1.84 16.89
CA PRO A 174 -16.43 -2.30 17.62
C PRO A 174 -16.25 -3.82 17.64
N GLU A 175 -17.34 -4.60 17.59
CA GLU A 175 -17.29 -6.06 17.55
C GLU A 175 -16.58 -6.59 16.29
N LEU A 176 -16.55 -5.80 15.21
CA LEU A 176 -15.87 -6.13 13.96
C LEU A 176 -14.40 -5.70 13.94
N ALA A 177 -13.96 -4.82 14.84
CA ALA A 177 -12.60 -4.30 14.88
C ALA A 177 -11.54 -5.42 14.94
N LYS A 178 -11.80 -6.50 15.67
CA LYS A 178 -10.90 -7.65 15.79
C LYS A 178 -10.71 -8.45 14.48
N TYR A 179 -11.58 -8.25 13.49
CA TYR A 179 -11.50 -8.92 12.19
C TYR A 179 -10.87 -8.04 11.11
N VAL A 180 -10.65 -6.75 11.40
CA VAL A 180 -9.99 -5.84 10.46
C VAL A 180 -8.50 -6.13 10.43
N ARG A 181 -7.99 -6.48 9.25
CA ARG A 181 -6.58 -6.77 9.01
C ARG A 181 -6.00 -5.73 8.07
N HIS A 182 -4.95 -5.05 8.52
CA HIS A 182 -4.20 -4.10 7.71
C HIS A 182 -3.02 -4.76 6.95
N TYR A 183 -2.69 -5.99 7.33
CA TYR A 183 -1.61 -6.78 6.75
C TYR A 183 -2.12 -8.16 6.36
N ASP A 184 -1.56 -8.72 5.28
CA ASP A 184 -1.91 -10.08 4.84
C ASP A 184 -1.48 -11.11 5.89
N PHE A 185 -0.27 -10.91 6.47
CA PHE A 185 0.27 -11.76 7.52
C PHE A 185 0.86 -10.92 8.66
N VAL A 186 0.81 -11.49 9.85
CA VAL A 186 1.43 -10.93 11.06
C VAL A 186 2.38 -11.95 11.66
N VAL A 187 3.64 -11.57 11.86
CA VAL A 187 4.64 -12.37 12.56
C VAL A 187 4.80 -11.86 13.97
N ALA A 188 4.65 -12.75 14.96
CA ALA A 188 4.81 -12.40 16.37
C ALA A 188 5.30 -13.60 17.19
N GLN A 189 6.40 -13.43 17.92
CA GLN A 189 7.02 -14.50 18.74
C GLN A 189 6.17 -14.92 19.94
N ASP A 190 5.23 -14.07 20.37
CA ASP A 190 4.31 -14.34 21.48
C ASP A 190 3.06 -15.13 21.09
N GLY A 191 2.94 -15.55 19.82
CA GLY A 191 1.80 -16.30 19.30
C GLY A 191 0.57 -15.44 18.97
N SER A 192 0.66 -14.12 19.07
CA SER A 192 -0.44 -13.20 18.72
C SER A 192 -0.53 -12.91 17.20
N GLY A 193 0.40 -13.44 16.40
CA GLY A 193 0.43 -13.37 14.95
C GLY A 193 -0.06 -14.63 14.25
N ASP A 194 0.01 -14.61 12.93
CA ASP A 194 -0.27 -15.76 12.09
C ASP A 194 0.91 -16.76 12.06
N PHE A 195 2.14 -16.24 12.27
CA PHE A 195 3.40 -16.99 12.25
C PHE A 195 4.30 -16.59 13.42
N PHE A 196 5.14 -17.51 13.85
CA PHE A 196 6.16 -17.25 14.89
C PHE A 196 7.46 -16.73 14.30
N THR A 197 7.80 -17.12 13.07
CA THR A 197 9.03 -16.75 12.39
C THR A 197 8.75 -15.94 11.11
N VAL A 198 9.71 -15.11 10.71
CA VAL A 198 9.61 -14.31 9.50
C VAL A 198 9.72 -15.20 8.26
N GLN A 199 10.56 -16.25 8.31
CA GLN A 199 10.70 -17.17 7.19
C GLN A 199 9.40 -17.92 6.89
N GLU A 200 8.69 -18.41 7.91
CA GLU A 200 7.38 -19.07 7.71
C GLU A 200 6.37 -18.16 7.00
N ALA A 201 6.33 -16.88 7.37
CA ALA A 201 5.45 -15.92 6.72
C ALA A 201 5.84 -15.66 5.25
N ILE A 202 7.14 -15.57 4.95
CA ILE A 202 7.67 -15.44 3.59
C ILE A 202 7.32 -16.68 2.75
N ASP A 203 7.49 -17.86 3.30
CA ASP A 203 7.21 -19.12 2.62
C ASP A 203 5.73 -19.27 2.28
N ALA A 204 4.84 -18.75 3.13
CA ALA A 204 3.40 -18.73 2.92
C ALA A 204 2.93 -17.77 1.82
N VAL A 205 3.76 -16.81 1.38
CA VAL A 205 3.41 -15.90 0.28
C VAL A 205 3.29 -16.70 -1.02
N PRO A 206 2.21 -16.54 -1.80
CA PRO A 206 2.09 -17.18 -3.11
C PRO A 206 3.20 -16.75 -4.08
N ASP A 207 3.76 -17.69 -4.82
CA ASP A 207 4.79 -17.44 -5.82
C ASP A 207 4.26 -16.66 -7.04
N PHE A 208 5.13 -15.85 -7.67
CA PHE A 208 4.89 -15.12 -8.91
C PHE A 208 3.64 -14.23 -8.93
N ARG A 209 3.37 -13.59 -7.82
CA ARG A 209 2.18 -12.74 -7.59
C ARG A 209 2.30 -11.37 -8.27
N LYS A 210 1.99 -11.28 -9.57
CA LYS A 210 2.26 -10.09 -10.41
C LYS A 210 1.47 -8.84 -10.04
N ASN A 211 0.23 -8.98 -9.61
CA ASN A 211 -0.73 -7.85 -9.54
C ASN A 211 -1.10 -7.44 -8.11
N ILE A 212 -0.62 -8.14 -7.10
CA ILE A 212 -0.97 -7.93 -5.70
C ILE A 212 0.31 -7.96 -4.87
N ARG A 213 0.51 -6.91 -4.10
CA ARG A 213 1.57 -6.87 -3.09
C ARG A 213 1.10 -7.62 -1.84
N THR A 214 1.94 -8.52 -1.32
CA THR A 214 1.69 -9.16 -0.03
C THR A 214 2.42 -8.38 1.05
N THR A 215 1.72 -8.02 2.10
CA THR A 215 2.25 -7.25 3.23
C THR A 215 2.37 -8.13 4.47
N ILE A 216 3.56 -8.16 5.06
CA ILE A 216 3.86 -8.90 6.29
C ILE A 216 4.25 -7.90 7.37
N LEU A 217 3.46 -7.83 8.44
CA LEU A 217 3.84 -7.10 9.64
C LEU A 217 4.74 -7.97 10.50
N VAL A 218 5.94 -7.49 10.82
CA VAL A 218 6.87 -8.11 11.77
C VAL A 218 6.75 -7.34 13.08
N ARG A 219 6.18 -7.97 14.11
CA ARG A 219 6.06 -7.33 15.43
C ARG A 219 7.41 -7.18 16.11
N LYS A 220 7.47 -6.30 17.11
CA LYS A 220 8.67 -6.10 17.93
C LYS A 220 9.21 -7.44 18.43
N GLY A 221 10.53 -7.63 18.26
CA GLY A 221 11.23 -8.84 18.68
C GLY A 221 12.57 -9.00 17.98
N VAL A 222 13.42 -9.87 18.51
CA VAL A 222 14.67 -10.30 17.85
C VAL A 222 14.45 -11.67 17.21
N TYR A 223 14.33 -11.67 15.91
CA TYR A 223 14.11 -12.88 15.10
C TYR A 223 15.48 -13.43 14.68
N LYS A 224 15.98 -14.40 15.48
CA LYS A 224 17.28 -15.03 15.23
C LYS A 224 17.13 -16.16 14.22
N GLU A 225 17.02 -15.80 12.97
CA GLU A 225 16.81 -16.71 11.85
C GLU A 225 17.53 -16.23 10.60
N LYS A 226 17.93 -17.18 9.75
CA LYS A 226 18.54 -16.89 8.45
C LYS A 226 17.43 -16.76 7.42
N ILE A 227 17.19 -15.54 6.97
CA ILE A 227 16.03 -15.22 6.13
C ILE A 227 16.40 -15.25 4.66
N VAL A 228 15.57 -15.89 3.86
CA VAL A 228 15.67 -15.91 2.40
C VAL A 228 14.34 -15.50 1.79
N VAL A 229 14.35 -14.42 1.01
CA VAL A 229 13.21 -14.02 0.17
C VAL A 229 13.51 -14.47 -1.26
N PRO A 230 13.00 -15.63 -1.71
CA PRO A 230 13.33 -16.19 -3.01
C PRO A 230 12.82 -15.31 -4.17
N GLU A 231 13.41 -15.46 -5.35
CA GLU A 231 13.05 -14.70 -6.54
C GLU A 231 11.57 -14.86 -6.95
N SER A 232 10.95 -16.00 -6.59
CA SER A 232 9.53 -16.25 -6.85
C SER A 232 8.56 -15.41 -6.00
N LYS A 233 9.00 -14.87 -4.85
CA LYS A 233 8.18 -14.08 -3.91
C LYS A 233 8.10 -12.60 -4.32
N ILE A 234 7.74 -12.33 -5.56
CA ILE A 234 7.66 -10.97 -6.10
C ILE A 234 6.56 -10.14 -5.39
N ASN A 235 6.73 -8.82 -5.35
CA ASN A 235 5.77 -7.89 -4.73
C ASN A 235 5.52 -8.16 -3.23
N ILE A 236 6.56 -8.47 -2.45
CA ILE A 236 6.48 -8.65 -1.01
C ILE A 236 6.90 -7.39 -0.26
N SER A 237 6.23 -7.10 0.85
CA SER A 237 6.60 -6.05 1.80
C SER A 237 6.79 -6.62 3.18
N LEU A 238 7.90 -6.28 3.82
CA LEU A 238 8.15 -6.50 5.24
C LEU A 238 8.02 -5.16 5.97
N ILE A 239 7.04 -5.04 6.85
CA ILE A 239 6.78 -3.83 7.63
C ILE A 239 7.10 -4.14 9.10
N GLY A 240 8.11 -3.49 9.65
CA GLY A 240 8.51 -3.67 11.04
C GLY A 240 7.71 -2.80 12.00
N GLN A 241 7.28 -3.36 13.10
CA GLN A 241 6.98 -2.59 14.28
C GLN A 241 8.31 -2.09 14.90
N GLU A 242 8.32 -0.94 15.54
CA GLU A 242 9.52 -0.42 16.19
C GLU A 242 10.16 -1.48 17.11
N GLY A 243 11.44 -1.78 16.84
CA GLY A 243 12.18 -2.86 17.53
C GLY A 243 12.03 -4.25 16.89
N ALA A 244 11.57 -4.34 15.65
CA ALA A 244 11.65 -5.56 14.84
C ALA A 244 13.08 -5.73 14.29
N ILE A 245 13.78 -6.77 14.73
CA ILE A 245 15.19 -7.03 14.39
C ILE A 245 15.31 -8.42 13.78
N LEU A 246 15.82 -8.48 12.54
CA LEU A 246 16.16 -9.71 11.83
C LEU A 246 17.68 -9.92 11.99
N SER A 247 18.08 -10.92 12.76
CA SER A 247 19.48 -11.08 13.18
C SER A 247 19.95 -12.51 12.99
N TYR A 248 21.19 -12.66 12.53
CA TYR A 248 21.90 -13.94 12.55
C TYR A 248 23.39 -13.71 12.81
N ASP A 249 24.17 -14.81 13.04
CA ASP A 249 25.57 -14.73 13.49
C ASP A 249 26.56 -15.48 12.59
N ASP A 250 26.24 -15.62 11.29
CA ASP A 250 27.16 -16.23 10.33
C ASP A 250 28.23 -15.22 9.89
N TYR A 251 29.46 -15.72 9.69
CA TYR A 251 30.61 -14.97 9.15
C TYR A 251 31.34 -15.80 8.10
N ALA A 252 32.18 -15.19 7.30
CA ALA A 252 32.77 -15.81 6.12
C ALA A 252 33.59 -17.10 6.42
N GLN A 253 34.34 -17.11 7.51
CA GLN A 253 35.19 -18.25 7.91
C GLN A 253 34.41 -19.34 8.66
N LYS A 254 33.15 -19.09 9.05
CA LYS A 254 32.33 -20.12 9.68
C LYS A 254 32.11 -21.29 8.71
N LYS A 255 32.24 -22.51 9.21
CA LYS A 255 32.11 -23.72 8.36
C LYS A 255 30.65 -23.96 7.97
N ASN A 256 30.45 -24.35 6.72
CA ASN A 256 29.17 -24.84 6.21
C ASN A 256 29.02 -26.36 6.52
N CYS A 257 27.88 -26.94 6.19
CA CYS A 257 27.58 -28.37 6.45
C CYS A 257 28.46 -29.34 5.69
N PHE A 258 29.22 -28.89 4.69
CA PHE A 258 30.18 -29.69 3.91
C PHE A 258 31.63 -29.49 4.38
N GLY A 259 31.85 -28.75 5.47
CA GLY A 259 33.19 -28.49 6.04
C GLY A 259 33.96 -27.34 5.38
N GLY A 260 33.49 -26.78 4.28
CA GLY A 260 34.05 -25.58 3.65
C GLY A 260 33.66 -24.29 4.39
N GLU A 261 34.32 -23.19 4.09
CA GLU A 261 33.93 -21.89 4.61
C GLU A 261 32.66 -21.36 3.91
N LYS A 262 31.85 -20.57 4.62
CA LYS A 262 30.63 -19.95 4.05
C LYS A 262 30.98 -18.87 3.02
N GLY A 263 32.10 -18.20 3.18
CA GLY A 263 32.51 -17.04 2.41
C GLY A 263 31.59 -15.83 2.71
N THR A 264 31.96 -14.67 2.20
CA THR A 264 31.20 -13.42 2.40
C THR A 264 29.74 -13.59 2.00
N SER A 265 29.46 -14.07 0.79
CA SER A 265 28.08 -14.25 0.31
C SER A 265 27.25 -15.26 1.12
N GLY A 266 27.90 -16.27 1.73
CA GLY A 266 27.24 -17.28 2.57
C GLY A 266 26.99 -16.82 4.01
N SER A 267 27.55 -15.69 4.42
CA SER A 267 27.46 -15.17 5.79
C SER A 267 26.20 -14.35 6.07
N SER A 268 25.43 -13.96 5.06
CA SER A 268 24.33 -13.02 5.26
C SER A 268 23.25 -13.52 6.22
N SER A 269 22.75 -12.61 7.05
CA SER A 269 21.57 -12.87 7.89
C SER A 269 20.28 -12.86 7.06
N CYS A 270 20.18 -11.95 6.10
CA CYS A 270 19.00 -11.84 5.24
C CYS A 270 19.42 -11.81 3.76
N TYR A 271 18.76 -12.62 2.94
CA TYR A 271 18.93 -12.67 1.49
C TYR A 271 17.66 -12.23 0.78
N ILE A 272 17.77 -11.24 -0.10
CA ILE A 272 16.64 -10.69 -0.83
C ILE A 272 16.90 -10.83 -2.34
N TYR A 273 16.22 -11.80 -2.95
CA TYR A 273 16.27 -12.07 -4.38
C TYR A 273 15.02 -11.61 -5.13
N ALA A 274 13.89 -11.44 -4.41
CA ALA A 274 12.60 -11.12 -5.01
C ALA A 274 12.54 -9.71 -5.58
N PRO A 275 12.21 -9.53 -6.86
CA PRO A 275 11.99 -8.19 -7.43
C PRO A 275 10.77 -7.52 -6.80
N ASP A 276 10.74 -6.19 -6.87
CA ASP A 276 9.70 -5.35 -6.26
C ASP A 276 9.55 -5.54 -4.74
N PHE A 277 10.66 -5.85 -4.07
CA PHE A 277 10.73 -5.97 -2.62
C PHE A 277 10.62 -4.61 -1.94
N TYR A 278 9.90 -4.56 -0.82
CA TYR A 278 9.81 -3.38 0.04
C TYR A 278 10.05 -3.75 1.49
N ALA A 279 10.85 -2.96 2.20
CA ALA A 279 10.98 -3.06 3.65
C ALA A 279 10.85 -1.68 4.29
N GLU A 280 10.15 -1.62 5.42
CA GLU A 280 10.03 -0.40 6.21
C GLU A 280 10.14 -0.70 7.70
N ASN A 281 10.89 0.14 8.44
CA ASN A 281 11.08 0.07 9.89
C ASN A 281 11.69 -1.26 10.38
N ILE A 282 12.49 -1.95 9.57
CA ILE A 282 13.16 -3.21 9.90
C ILE A 282 14.63 -2.93 10.25
N THR A 283 15.13 -3.59 11.29
CA THR A 283 16.55 -3.71 11.54
C THR A 283 17.09 -5.03 10.99
N PHE A 284 18.01 -4.96 10.06
CA PHE A 284 18.80 -6.08 9.53
C PHE A 284 20.14 -6.08 10.26
N GLU A 285 20.44 -7.13 10.97
CA GLU A 285 21.66 -7.22 11.80
C GLU A 285 22.45 -8.48 11.48
N ASN A 286 23.79 -8.35 11.46
CA ASN A 286 24.66 -9.49 11.65
C ASN A 286 25.32 -9.37 13.02
N SER A 287 25.01 -10.30 13.90
CA SER A 287 25.43 -10.29 15.32
C SER A 287 26.72 -11.08 15.59
N SER A 288 27.48 -11.47 14.57
CA SER A 288 28.73 -12.21 14.75
C SER A 288 29.85 -11.40 15.42
N GLY A 289 29.74 -10.08 15.41
CA GLY A 289 30.78 -9.19 15.94
C GLY A 289 31.90 -8.89 14.93
N PRO A 290 33.03 -8.27 15.37
CA PRO A 290 34.13 -7.83 14.50
C PRO A 290 35.11 -8.97 14.19
N ILE A 291 34.65 -10.07 13.61
CA ILE A 291 35.41 -11.30 13.38
C ILE A 291 35.69 -11.59 11.90
N GLY A 292 35.56 -10.60 11.04
CA GLY A 292 35.73 -10.69 9.59
C GLY A 292 34.48 -10.32 8.81
N GLN A 293 34.42 -10.73 7.55
CA GLN A 293 33.28 -10.42 6.68
C GLN A 293 32.00 -11.10 7.19
N ALA A 294 30.95 -10.30 7.42
CA ALA A 294 29.72 -10.78 8.02
C ALA A 294 28.55 -9.89 7.58
N VAL A 295 27.81 -10.37 6.58
CA VAL A 295 26.77 -9.59 5.91
C VAL A 295 25.47 -9.57 6.73
N ALA A 296 24.93 -8.39 6.99
CA ALA A 296 23.61 -8.27 7.59
C ALA A 296 22.49 -8.47 6.54
N CYS A 297 22.65 -7.84 5.37
CA CYS A 297 21.67 -7.96 4.30
C CYS A 297 22.35 -8.06 2.93
N PHE A 298 22.05 -9.15 2.23
CA PHE A 298 22.44 -9.39 0.83
C PHE A 298 21.25 -9.09 -0.06
N VAL A 299 21.36 -8.12 -0.96
CA VAL A 299 20.27 -7.69 -1.84
C VAL A 299 20.66 -7.91 -3.30
N SER A 300 20.04 -8.90 -3.95
CA SER A 300 20.19 -9.21 -5.37
C SER A 300 18.85 -9.02 -6.13
N ALA A 301 18.02 -8.14 -5.66
CA ALA A 301 16.69 -7.88 -6.19
C ALA A 301 16.69 -6.61 -7.05
N ASP A 302 15.99 -6.64 -8.20
CA ASP A 302 15.69 -5.43 -8.95
C ASP A 302 14.45 -4.71 -8.35
N ARG A 303 14.49 -3.39 -8.29
CA ARG A 303 13.47 -2.53 -7.70
C ARG A 303 13.21 -2.83 -6.21
N ALA A 304 14.29 -3.06 -5.45
CA ALA A 304 14.21 -3.18 -4.00
C ALA A 304 14.20 -1.79 -3.35
N PHE A 305 13.26 -1.57 -2.44
CA PHE A 305 13.13 -0.31 -1.72
C PHE A 305 13.13 -0.54 -0.21
N PHE A 306 14.03 0.16 0.48
CA PHE A 306 14.16 0.15 1.95
C PHE A 306 13.90 1.54 2.48
N LYS A 307 12.95 1.67 3.41
CA LYS A 307 12.59 2.94 4.03
C LYS A 307 12.71 2.84 5.55
N ASN A 308 13.38 3.83 6.16
CA ASN A 308 13.58 3.88 7.61
C ASN A 308 14.09 2.55 8.20
N CYS A 309 14.93 1.84 7.46
CA CYS A 309 15.54 0.58 7.88
C CYS A 309 16.91 0.81 8.51
N ARG A 310 17.36 -0.14 9.32
CA ARG A 310 18.69 -0.13 9.91
C ARG A 310 19.48 -1.35 9.43
N PHE A 311 20.75 -1.14 9.07
CA PHE A 311 21.68 -2.20 8.68
C PHE A 311 22.86 -2.16 9.66
N LEU A 312 22.92 -3.16 10.52
CA LEU A 312 23.86 -3.20 11.63
C LEU A 312 24.86 -4.34 11.46
N GLY A 313 26.13 -4.03 11.50
CA GLY A 313 27.21 -5.00 11.37
C GLY A 313 28.58 -4.39 11.60
N PHE A 314 29.60 -5.04 11.07
CA PHE A 314 30.99 -4.61 11.14
C PHE A 314 31.58 -4.58 9.74
N GLN A 315 32.45 -5.53 9.36
CA GLN A 315 32.96 -5.63 8.00
C GLN A 315 31.87 -6.23 7.09
N ASP A 316 31.68 -5.64 5.91
CA ASP A 316 30.77 -6.12 4.85
C ASP A 316 29.26 -6.12 5.25
N THR A 317 28.75 -5.09 5.91
CA THR A 317 27.38 -5.09 6.47
C THR A 317 26.29 -5.17 5.41
N LEU A 318 26.33 -4.32 4.37
CA LEU A 318 25.31 -4.25 3.33
C LEU A 318 25.89 -4.61 1.96
N TYR A 319 25.43 -5.74 1.42
CA TYR A 319 25.86 -6.23 0.11
C TYR A 319 24.84 -5.89 -0.96
N THR A 320 25.09 -4.83 -1.72
CA THR A 320 24.25 -4.38 -2.85
C THR A 320 24.66 -5.14 -4.11
N TYR A 321 24.10 -6.34 -4.31
CA TYR A 321 24.51 -7.28 -5.35
C TYR A 321 23.61 -7.19 -6.60
N GLY A 322 24.13 -7.65 -7.73
CA GLY A 322 23.38 -7.89 -8.94
C GLY A 322 23.57 -6.85 -10.06
N LYS A 323 24.07 -7.34 -11.20
CA LYS A 323 24.22 -6.51 -12.41
C LYS A 323 22.85 -6.09 -12.91
N GLY A 324 22.63 -4.78 -13.06
CA GLY A 324 21.38 -4.21 -13.54
C GLY A 324 20.27 -4.13 -12.49
N CYS A 325 20.50 -4.62 -11.27
CA CYS A 325 19.54 -4.44 -10.17
C CYS A 325 19.54 -2.99 -9.69
N ARG A 326 18.35 -2.47 -9.41
CA ARG A 326 18.11 -1.12 -8.90
C ARG A 326 17.63 -1.22 -7.46
N GLN A 327 18.31 -0.49 -6.57
CA GLN A 327 18.04 -0.52 -5.15
C GLN A 327 17.93 0.92 -4.63
N TYR A 328 16.96 1.19 -3.78
CA TYR A 328 16.72 2.51 -3.23
C TYR A 328 16.59 2.43 -1.71
N TYR A 329 17.39 3.22 -1.03
CA TYR A 329 17.45 3.31 0.43
C TYR A 329 17.09 4.73 0.85
N GLU A 330 16.02 4.88 1.61
CA GLU A 330 15.49 6.18 2.05
C GLU A 330 15.43 6.21 3.57
N ASP A 331 15.96 7.30 4.16
CA ASP A 331 15.96 7.52 5.60
C ASP A 331 16.55 6.36 6.41
N CYS A 332 17.47 5.59 5.82
CA CYS A 332 18.07 4.41 6.44
C CYS A 332 19.29 4.76 7.29
N TYR A 333 19.53 3.96 8.31
CA TYR A 333 20.75 3.96 9.10
C TYR A 333 21.63 2.76 8.74
N ILE A 334 22.90 2.99 8.37
CA ILE A 334 23.83 1.94 7.95
C ILE A 334 25.13 2.11 8.71
N GLU A 335 25.57 1.07 9.41
CA GLU A 335 26.82 1.10 10.16
C GLU A 335 27.75 -0.08 9.85
N GLY A 336 29.04 0.14 10.02
CA GLY A 336 30.06 -0.90 9.89
C GLY A 336 31.46 -0.38 10.12
N THR A 337 32.47 -1.20 9.79
CA THR A 337 33.90 -0.88 9.97
C THR A 337 34.64 -0.78 8.65
N VAL A 338 34.70 -1.86 7.87
CA VAL A 338 35.43 -1.95 6.61
C VAL A 338 34.50 -2.39 5.52
N ASP A 339 34.51 -1.70 4.37
CA ASP A 339 33.78 -2.05 3.15
C ASP A 339 32.29 -2.35 3.40
N PHE A 340 31.68 -1.66 4.38
CA PHE A 340 30.39 -2.04 4.91
C PHE A 340 29.19 -1.70 4.01
N ILE A 341 29.43 -1.02 2.88
CA ILE A 341 28.51 -0.90 1.74
C ILE A 341 29.28 -1.33 0.49
N PHE A 342 28.96 -2.49 -0.06
CA PHE A 342 29.72 -3.02 -1.19
C PHE A 342 28.87 -3.76 -2.20
N GLY A 343 29.40 -3.97 -3.40
CA GLY A 343 28.72 -4.67 -4.48
C GLY A 343 28.71 -3.89 -5.80
N TRP A 344 27.81 -4.26 -6.73
CA TRP A 344 27.79 -3.70 -8.10
C TRP A 344 26.39 -3.46 -8.67
N SER A 345 25.37 -3.31 -7.82
CA SER A 345 24.05 -2.85 -8.23
C SER A 345 24.04 -1.35 -8.45
N THR A 346 22.98 -0.85 -9.06
CA THR A 346 22.65 0.58 -9.05
C THR A 346 21.91 0.90 -7.76
N ALA A 347 22.61 1.36 -6.74
CA ALA A 347 22.07 1.68 -5.42
C ALA A 347 22.04 3.19 -5.19
N VAL A 348 20.90 3.72 -4.73
CA VAL A 348 20.72 5.13 -4.37
C VAL A 348 20.42 5.23 -2.88
N PHE A 349 21.18 6.06 -2.18
CA PHE A 349 21.02 6.33 -0.75
C PHE A 349 20.53 7.77 -0.56
N ASN A 350 19.25 7.92 -0.20
CA ASN A 350 18.61 9.21 -0.02
C ASN A 350 18.35 9.48 1.47
N ARG A 351 18.89 10.59 1.98
CA ARG A 351 18.77 10.98 3.39
C ARG A 351 19.20 9.89 4.39
N CYS A 352 20.13 9.04 3.99
CA CYS A 352 20.63 7.97 4.84
C CYS A 352 21.71 8.48 5.81
N HIS A 353 21.73 7.91 7.01
CA HIS A 353 22.80 8.11 7.98
C HIS A 353 23.79 6.96 7.88
N ILE A 354 24.99 7.25 7.39
CA ILE A 354 26.07 6.27 7.24
C ILE A 354 27.08 6.49 8.36
N HIS A 355 27.25 5.48 9.22
CA HIS A 355 28.09 5.54 10.42
C HIS A 355 29.26 4.56 10.36
N SER A 356 30.48 5.09 10.32
CA SER A 356 31.70 4.27 10.44
C SER A 356 32.04 4.04 11.92
N LYS A 357 32.10 2.80 12.32
CA LYS A 357 32.46 2.36 13.70
C LYS A 357 33.96 2.20 13.91
N GLY A 358 34.75 2.35 12.86
CA GLY A 358 36.22 2.17 12.94
C GLY A 358 36.93 2.65 11.68
N GLY A 359 38.26 2.53 11.68
CA GLY A 359 39.08 2.85 10.51
C GLY A 359 38.87 1.85 9.39
N GLY A 360 38.63 2.30 8.17
CA GLY A 360 38.48 1.47 6.98
C GLY A 360 37.68 2.22 5.92
N TYR A 361 37.59 1.64 4.74
CA TYR A 361 36.75 2.23 3.67
C TYR A 361 35.29 1.99 3.97
N VAL A 362 34.48 3.03 3.76
CA VAL A 362 33.01 2.96 3.92
C VAL A 362 32.41 2.10 2.83
N THR A 363 32.93 2.25 1.59
CA THR A 363 32.38 1.58 0.41
C THR A 363 33.44 0.84 -0.37
N ALA A 364 33.05 -0.33 -0.91
CA ALA A 364 33.83 -1.09 -1.89
C ALA A 364 32.98 -1.40 -3.12
N PRO A 365 32.67 -0.40 -3.96
CA PRO A 365 31.85 -0.62 -5.14
C PRO A 365 32.68 -1.38 -6.19
N SER A 366 32.08 -2.38 -6.82
CA SER A 366 32.65 -3.11 -7.93
C SER A 366 31.83 -2.86 -9.18
N CYS A 367 32.24 -1.86 -9.97
CA CYS A 367 31.56 -1.56 -11.23
C CYS A 367 32.22 -2.30 -12.39
N LEU A 368 31.40 -2.99 -13.21
CA LEU A 368 31.88 -3.68 -14.41
C LEU A 368 32.19 -2.74 -15.57
N LEU A 369 31.71 -1.49 -15.53
CA LEU A 369 31.85 -0.50 -16.61
C LEU A 369 32.74 0.67 -16.24
N TYR A 370 32.78 1.07 -14.96
CA TYR A 370 33.59 2.18 -14.46
C TYR A 370 34.13 1.83 -13.08
N THR A 371 35.37 2.18 -12.80
CA THR A 371 35.79 2.36 -11.41
C THR A 371 35.00 3.53 -10.85
N SER A 372 34.22 3.32 -9.82
CA SER A 372 33.60 4.43 -9.11
C SER A 372 34.70 5.44 -8.73
N PRO A 373 34.49 6.74 -8.97
CA PRO A 373 35.34 7.72 -8.32
C PRO A 373 35.08 7.56 -6.81
N SER A 374 35.91 6.76 -6.15
CA SER A 374 36.02 6.85 -4.70
C SER A 374 36.50 8.25 -4.41
N PRO A 375 35.84 9.04 -3.56
CA PRO A 375 36.51 10.16 -2.95
C PRO A 375 37.61 9.54 -2.08
N ARG A 376 38.74 9.26 -2.69
CA ARG A 376 39.97 9.17 -1.98
C ARG A 376 40.38 10.62 -1.79
N ASP A 377 40.13 11.07 -0.56
CA ASP A 377 40.81 12.17 0.14
C ASP A 377 39.80 12.92 1.01
#